data_40386ad4121d3a574649cbdea2495ddc
#
_entry.id   40386ad4121d3a574649cbdea2495ddc
#
_cell.length_a   1.000
_cell.length_b   1.000
_cell.length_c   1.000
_cell.angle_alpha   90.00
_cell.angle_beta   90.00
_cell.angle_gamma   90.00
#
_symmetry.space_group_name_H-M   'P 1'
#
loop_
_entity.id
_entity.type
_entity.pdbx_description
1 polymer ?
#
loop_
_entity_poly.entity_id
_entity_poly.type
_entity_poly.pdbx_seq_one_letter_code
_entity_poly.pdbx_strand_id
1 'polypeptide(L)'
;MKKYDIVIGKQFGIINGEKNIVFIKTGRGGTIEGFKNKYLNICDFLFKKYGYTFVVSANPKDSVCDLEEEIKSVDKYVGDYKEIYFVGISNGASIGAAQCSKIEKIKNAVLINAPLMINFHKIKEGAKKFRGNNMYFLYGEDDPSCRYIEILDSIKNTACKYKIIKGEGHDFSKESLIYELNYFLTG
;
A
#
# COMPACT_ATOMS: atom_id res chain seq x y z
N MET A 1 -11.58 17.77 -11.81
CA MET A 1 -10.84 16.55 -11.41
C MET A 1 -9.44 16.99 -11.00
N LYS A 2 -8.99 16.66 -9.80
CA LYS A 2 -7.63 16.99 -9.35
C LYS A 2 -6.62 16.24 -10.24
N LYS A 3 -5.47 16.84 -10.44
CA LYS A 3 -4.29 16.19 -11.03
C LYS A 3 -3.28 16.01 -9.91
N TYR A 4 -2.28 15.16 -10.13
CA TYR A 4 -1.11 15.17 -9.26
C TYR A 4 -0.45 16.55 -9.29
N ASP A 5 0.01 17.02 -8.15
CA ASP A 5 0.75 18.29 -8.06
C ASP A 5 2.14 18.12 -8.68
N ILE A 6 2.74 16.92 -8.53
CA ILE A 6 4.03 16.54 -9.11
C ILE A 6 3.91 15.17 -9.77
N VAL A 7 4.49 15.01 -10.94
CA VAL A 7 4.63 13.74 -11.65
C VAL A 7 6.10 13.54 -12.00
N ILE A 8 6.68 12.43 -11.55
CA ILE A 8 8.09 12.07 -11.79
C ILE A 8 8.11 10.94 -12.82
N GLY A 9 8.31 11.29 -14.08
CA GLY A 9 8.23 10.35 -15.19
C GLY A 9 6.88 9.63 -15.22
N LYS A 10 6.91 8.31 -15.38
CA LYS A 10 5.73 7.43 -15.24
C LYS A 10 5.73 6.68 -13.90
N GLN A 11 6.69 6.99 -13.02
CA GLN A 11 6.95 6.20 -11.81
C GLN A 11 6.16 6.71 -10.60
N PHE A 12 6.10 8.04 -10.41
CA PHE A 12 5.45 8.59 -9.22
C PHE A 12 4.47 9.70 -9.56
N GLY A 13 3.31 9.68 -8.89
CA GLY A 13 2.36 10.78 -8.83
C GLY A 13 2.20 11.24 -7.38
N ILE A 14 2.33 12.56 -7.12
CA ILE A 14 2.34 13.13 -5.77
C ILE A 14 1.24 14.18 -5.64
N ILE A 15 0.47 14.10 -4.57
CA ILE A 15 -0.41 15.15 -4.07
C ILE A 15 0.20 15.65 -2.77
N ASN A 16 0.70 16.87 -2.76
CA ASN A 16 1.34 17.44 -1.58
C ASN A 16 0.33 17.86 -0.52
N GLY A 17 0.58 17.44 0.71
CA GLY A 17 -0.09 17.83 1.92
C GLY A 17 0.90 18.34 2.96
N GLU A 18 0.42 18.61 4.18
CA GLU A 18 1.22 19.20 5.25
C GLU A 18 1.55 18.21 6.37
N LYS A 19 1.18 16.94 6.20
CA LYS A 19 1.28 15.91 7.25
C LYS A 19 2.05 14.70 6.75
N ASN A 20 1.88 13.60 7.48
CA ASN A 20 2.45 12.30 7.14
C ASN A 20 2.16 11.86 5.69
N ILE A 21 2.94 10.91 5.22
CA ILE A 21 2.81 10.37 3.86
C ILE A 21 1.92 9.13 3.86
N VAL A 22 1.03 9.05 2.88
CA VAL A 22 0.39 7.80 2.44
C VAL A 22 1.08 7.36 1.15
N PHE A 23 1.88 6.31 1.23
CA PHE A 23 2.62 5.76 0.10
C PHE A 23 1.89 4.54 -0.47
N ILE A 24 1.38 4.68 -1.69
CA ILE A 24 0.61 3.62 -2.38
C ILE A 24 1.51 2.94 -3.42
N LYS A 25 1.82 1.66 -3.23
CA LYS A 25 2.51 0.81 -4.22
C LYS A 25 1.49 -0.01 -4.98
N THR A 26 1.42 0.20 -6.29
CA THR A 26 0.43 -0.46 -7.16
C THR A 26 0.76 -1.92 -7.44
N GLY A 27 -0.19 -2.67 -7.97
CA GLY A 27 0.01 -4.04 -8.43
C GLY A 27 0.94 -4.12 -9.65
N ARG A 28 1.39 -5.32 -9.99
CA ARG A 28 2.30 -5.55 -11.14
C ARG A 28 1.71 -5.03 -12.45
N GLY A 29 2.43 -4.19 -13.14
CA GLY A 29 1.97 -3.49 -14.35
C GLY A 29 1.05 -2.29 -14.06
N GLY A 30 0.82 -1.95 -12.80
CA GLY A 30 -0.01 -0.81 -12.42
C GLY A 30 0.67 0.53 -12.70
N THR A 31 -0.13 1.51 -13.11
CA THR A 31 0.28 2.90 -13.33
C THR A 31 -0.10 3.78 -12.15
N ILE A 32 0.40 5.01 -12.13
CA ILE A 32 0.06 5.98 -11.07
C ILE A 32 -1.41 6.38 -11.08
N GLU A 33 -2.06 6.39 -12.24
CA GLU A 33 -3.48 6.71 -12.35
C GLU A 33 -4.38 5.53 -11.92
N GLY A 34 -3.97 4.31 -12.28
CA GLY A 34 -4.80 3.12 -12.22
C GLY A 34 -5.97 3.14 -13.22
N PHE A 35 -6.73 2.07 -13.29
CA PHE A 35 -7.90 1.97 -14.20
C PHE A 35 -8.91 3.08 -13.89
N LYS A 36 -9.32 3.84 -14.90
CA LYS A 36 -10.25 4.99 -14.79
C LYS A 36 -9.83 6.01 -13.71
N ASN A 37 -8.54 6.27 -13.59
CA ASN A 37 -7.98 7.17 -12.57
C ASN A 37 -8.29 6.78 -11.11
N LYS A 38 -8.42 5.49 -10.84
CA LYS A 38 -8.83 4.95 -9.52
C LYS A 38 -7.97 5.51 -8.39
N TYR A 39 -6.64 5.44 -8.52
CA TYR A 39 -5.73 5.89 -7.45
C TYR A 39 -5.79 7.40 -7.26
N LEU A 40 -5.80 8.17 -8.35
CA LEU A 40 -5.92 9.62 -8.26
C LEU A 40 -7.22 10.06 -7.55
N ASN A 41 -8.34 9.40 -7.87
CA ASN A 41 -9.64 9.70 -7.25
C ASN A 41 -9.65 9.36 -5.74
N ILE A 42 -9.02 8.25 -5.34
CA ILE A 42 -8.87 7.85 -3.94
C ILE A 42 -8.01 8.87 -3.19
N CYS A 43 -6.86 9.21 -3.76
CA CYS A 43 -5.95 10.19 -3.17
C CYS A 43 -6.60 11.57 -3.02
N ASP A 44 -7.33 12.06 -4.03
CA ASP A 44 -8.04 13.34 -3.96
C ASP A 44 -9.11 13.35 -2.85
N PHE A 45 -9.86 12.25 -2.72
CA PHE A 45 -10.87 12.12 -1.67
C PHE A 45 -10.25 12.15 -0.27
N LEU A 46 -9.23 11.31 -0.05
CA LEU A 46 -8.58 11.19 1.25
C LEU A 46 -7.72 12.42 1.59
N PHE A 47 -7.11 13.06 0.60
CA PHE A 47 -6.40 14.32 0.78
C PHE A 47 -7.31 15.42 1.34
N LYS A 48 -8.49 15.61 0.75
CA LYS A 48 -9.48 16.60 1.21
C LYS A 48 -9.89 16.37 2.65
N LYS A 49 -9.88 15.12 3.09
CA LYS A 49 -10.30 14.74 4.45
C LYS A 49 -9.18 14.85 5.47
N TYR A 50 -7.97 14.45 5.12
CA TYR A 50 -6.86 14.29 6.08
C TYR A 50 -5.74 15.29 5.92
N GLY A 51 -5.57 15.90 4.75
CA GLY A 51 -4.45 16.78 4.45
C GLY A 51 -3.08 16.08 4.41
N TYR A 52 -3.05 14.75 4.27
CA TYR A 52 -1.80 13.99 4.13
C TYR A 52 -1.21 14.16 2.74
N THR A 53 0.12 14.02 2.63
CA THR A 53 0.79 13.85 1.35
C THR A 53 0.50 12.45 0.80
N PHE A 54 0.05 12.35 -0.46
CA PHE A 54 -0.17 11.08 -1.14
C PHE A 54 0.88 10.88 -2.21
N VAL A 55 1.56 9.74 -2.17
CA VAL A 55 2.50 9.28 -3.19
C VAL A 55 1.96 7.99 -3.79
N VAL A 56 1.74 7.97 -5.10
CA VAL A 56 1.41 6.74 -5.82
C VAL A 56 2.63 6.31 -6.62
N SER A 57 3.14 5.12 -6.34
CA SER A 57 4.26 4.51 -7.05
C SER A 57 3.73 3.44 -8.02
N ALA A 58 4.03 3.63 -9.30
CA ALA A 58 3.79 2.62 -10.33
C ALA A 58 4.63 1.36 -10.08
N ASN A 59 4.21 0.23 -10.66
CA ASN A 59 4.90 -1.04 -10.53
C ASN A 59 5.05 -1.71 -11.92
N PRO A 60 5.98 -1.24 -12.76
CA PRO A 60 6.20 -1.81 -14.09
C PRO A 60 6.47 -3.32 -14.04
N LYS A 61 6.03 -4.06 -15.09
CA LYS A 61 6.08 -5.54 -15.11
C LYS A 61 7.49 -6.11 -14.95
N ASP A 62 8.48 -5.42 -15.50
CA ASP A 62 9.86 -5.87 -15.61
C ASP A 62 10.81 -5.18 -14.61
N SER A 63 10.25 -4.42 -13.64
CA SER A 63 11.06 -3.77 -12.61
C SER A 63 11.21 -4.64 -11.37
N VAL A 64 12.40 -4.58 -10.78
CA VAL A 64 12.64 -5.04 -9.41
C VAL A 64 12.46 -3.83 -8.50
N CYS A 65 11.54 -3.91 -7.56
CA CYS A 65 11.28 -2.81 -6.63
C CYS A 65 12.20 -2.93 -5.41
N ASP A 66 12.97 -1.88 -5.14
CA ASP A 66 13.53 -1.58 -3.84
C ASP A 66 12.72 -0.46 -3.21
N LEU A 67 11.93 -0.79 -2.19
CA LEU A 67 10.98 0.16 -1.59
C LEU A 67 11.70 1.32 -0.87
N GLU A 68 12.85 1.05 -0.28
CA GLU A 68 13.65 2.06 0.40
C GLU A 68 14.18 3.10 -0.59
N GLU A 69 14.72 2.65 -1.73
CA GLU A 69 15.20 3.53 -2.79
C GLU A 69 14.05 4.32 -3.44
N GLU A 70 12.87 3.70 -3.62
CA GLU A 70 11.70 4.42 -4.13
C GLU A 70 11.26 5.55 -3.17
N ILE A 71 11.22 5.31 -1.86
CA ILE A 71 10.89 6.32 -0.88
C ILE A 71 11.94 7.44 -0.88
N LYS A 72 13.22 7.11 -0.84
CA LYS A 72 14.31 8.11 -0.92
C LYS A 72 14.21 8.96 -2.19
N SER A 73 13.81 8.38 -3.31
CA SER A 73 13.70 9.10 -4.58
C SER A 73 12.62 10.19 -4.58
N VAL A 74 11.60 10.08 -3.74
CA VAL A 74 10.52 11.06 -3.61
C VAL A 74 10.74 12.07 -2.47
N ASP A 75 11.64 11.79 -1.53
CA ASP A 75 11.87 12.63 -0.34
C ASP A 75 12.13 14.11 -0.69
N LYS A 76 12.83 14.40 -1.77
CA LYS A 76 13.12 15.78 -2.21
C LYS A 76 11.90 16.53 -2.78
N TYR A 77 10.80 15.83 -3.02
CA TYR A 77 9.57 16.41 -3.61
C TYR A 77 8.44 16.54 -2.60
N VAL A 78 8.59 15.94 -1.42
CA VAL A 78 7.61 15.99 -0.34
C VAL A 78 8.19 16.82 0.81
N GLY A 79 7.34 17.46 1.59
CA GLY A 79 7.77 18.20 2.78
C GLY A 79 8.22 17.25 3.92
N ASP A 80 8.59 17.82 5.05
CA ASP A 80 8.95 17.05 6.22
C ASP A 80 7.77 16.22 6.73
N TYR A 81 8.03 14.95 7.03
CA TYR A 81 7.06 14.03 7.56
C TYR A 81 7.67 13.11 8.63
N LYS A 82 6.85 12.68 9.56
CA LYS A 82 7.29 11.80 10.66
C LYS A 82 7.08 10.32 10.33
N GLU A 83 5.96 10.00 9.71
CA GLU A 83 5.52 8.63 9.49
C GLU A 83 5.02 8.41 8.07
N ILE A 84 5.13 7.17 7.63
CA ILE A 84 4.58 6.67 6.37
C ILE A 84 3.49 5.64 6.69
N TYR A 85 2.31 5.87 6.13
CA TYR A 85 1.25 4.89 6.00
C TYR A 85 1.44 4.18 4.64
N PHE A 86 1.89 2.94 4.67
CA PHE A 86 2.11 2.19 3.44
C PHE A 86 0.84 1.47 3.00
N VAL A 87 0.52 1.56 1.72
CA VAL A 87 -0.59 0.85 1.08
C VAL A 87 -0.05 0.05 -0.10
N GLY A 88 -0.08 -1.26 -0.02
CA GLY A 88 0.32 -2.15 -1.12
C GLY A 88 -0.89 -2.83 -1.75
N ILE A 89 -0.89 -2.97 -3.08
CA ILE A 89 -1.97 -3.63 -3.81
C ILE A 89 -1.40 -4.77 -4.63
N SER A 90 -1.94 -5.99 -4.47
CA SER A 90 -1.51 -7.18 -5.19
C SER A 90 0.01 -7.42 -5.03
N ASN A 91 0.80 -7.40 -6.11
CA ASN A 91 2.25 -7.50 -6.02
C ASN A 91 2.88 -6.38 -5.16
N GLY A 92 2.34 -5.15 -5.18
CA GLY A 92 2.75 -4.07 -4.28
C GLY A 92 2.55 -4.43 -2.80
N ALA A 93 1.51 -5.19 -2.47
CA ALA A 93 1.29 -5.70 -1.11
C ALA A 93 2.36 -6.74 -0.71
N SER A 94 2.77 -7.64 -1.62
CA SER A 94 3.87 -8.56 -1.37
C SER A 94 5.20 -7.86 -1.16
N ILE A 95 5.47 -6.79 -1.92
CA ILE A 95 6.64 -5.93 -1.74
C ILE A 95 6.60 -5.29 -0.34
N GLY A 96 5.46 -4.69 0.03
CA GLY A 96 5.27 -4.09 1.35
C GLY A 96 5.48 -5.09 2.48
N ALA A 97 4.84 -6.27 2.42
CA ALA A 97 5.02 -7.31 3.42
C ALA A 97 6.49 -7.71 3.61
N ALA A 98 7.24 -7.80 2.52
CA ALA A 98 8.65 -8.21 2.54
C ALA A 98 9.61 -7.10 2.97
N GLN A 99 9.29 -5.83 2.73
CA GLN A 99 10.27 -4.75 2.82
C GLN A 99 9.93 -3.65 3.84
N CYS A 100 8.66 -3.45 4.25
CA CYS A 100 8.29 -2.40 5.21
C CYS A 100 9.07 -2.48 6.53
N SER A 101 9.46 -3.67 6.96
CA SER A 101 10.24 -3.89 8.18
C SER A 101 11.65 -3.25 8.15
N LYS A 102 12.16 -2.88 6.98
CA LYS A 102 13.47 -2.26 6.79
C LYS A 102 13.41 -0.73 6.91
N ILE A 103 12.22 -0.15 6.88
CA ILE A 103 12.01 1.30 6.78
C ILE A 103 11.35 1.77 8.08
N GLU A 104 12.13 2.37 8.95
CA GLU A 104 11.68 2.76 10.30
C GLU A 104 10.48 3.71 10.30
N LYS A 105 10.39 4.61 9.33
CA LYS A 105 9.27 5.55 9.20
C LYS A 105 7.94 4.88 8.84
N ILE A 106 7.93 3.64 8.33
CA ILE A 106 6.67 2.92 8.06
C ILE A 106 6.15 2.34 9.37
N LYS A 107 5.18 3.02 9.97
CA LYS A 107 4.54 2.58 11.22
C LYS A 107 3.28 1.78 10.98
N ASN A 108 2.61 2.01 9.87
CA ASN A 108 1.36 1.34 9.52
C ASN A 108 1.39 0.86 8.05
N ALA A 109 0.93 -0.35 7.81
CA ALA A 109 0.84 -0.94 6.47
C ALA A 109 -0.50 -1.62 6.22
N VAL A 110 -1.11 -1.35 5.06
CA VAL A 110 -2.28 -2.08 4.52
C VAL A 110 -1.86 -2.82 3.26
N LEU A 111 -2.07 -4.11 3.24
CA LEU A 111 -1.59 -5.03 2.22
C LEU A 111 -2.78 -5.74 1.59
N ILE A 112 -3.22 -5.26 0.43
CA ILE A 112 -4.46 -5.66 -0.23
C ILE A 112 -4.17 -6.74 -1.26
N ASN A 113 -4.80 -7.91 -1.11
CA ASN A 113 -4.71 -9.04 -2.03
C ASN A 113 -3.27 -9.44 -2.37
N ALA A 114 -2.40 -9.51 -1.35
CA ALA A 114 -1.03 -9.98 -1.52
C ALA A 114 -1.03 -11.44 -2.04
N PRO A 115 -0.34 -11.76 -3.17
CA PRO A 115 -0.28 -13.12 -3.69
C PRO A 115 0.51 -14.03 -2.75
N LEU A 116 -0.18 -14.72 -1.82
CA LEU A 116 0.45 -15.51 -0.76
C LEU A 116 1.29 -16.69 -1.25
N MET A 117 0.87 -17.30 -2.36
CA MET A 117 1.60 -18.45 -2.91
C MET A 117 2.86 -18.07 -3.70
N ILE A 118 3.06 -16.77 -3.94
CA ILE A 118 4.25 -16.27 -4.62
C ILE A 118 5.19 -15.65 -3.59
N ASN A 119 6.36 -16.28 -3.37
CA ASN A 119 7.37 -15.78 -2.43
C ASN A 119 6.89 -15.65 -0.97
N PHE A 120 6.01 -16.52 -0.50
CA PHE A 120 5.49 -16.44 0.88
C PHE A 120 6.61 -16.38 1.94
N HIS A 121 7.74 -17.06 1.72
CA HIS A 121 8.87 -16.99 2.64
C HIS A 121 9.37 -15.56 2.85
N LYS A 122 9.44 -14.73 1.80
CA LYS A 122 9.84 -13.30 1.91
C LYS A 122 8.77 -12.47 2.62
N ILE A 123 7.49 -12.72 2.33
CA ILE A 123 6.35 -12.10 3.01
C ILE A 123 6.44 -12.41 4.51
N LYS A 124 6.58 -13.68 4.87
CA LYS A 124 6.67 -14.14 6.26
C LYS A 124 7.85 -13.52 7.01
N GLU A 125 9.04 -13.55 6.41
CA GLU A 125 10.24 -12.99 7.03
C GLU A 125 10.15 -11.48 7.24
N GLY A 126 9.64 -10.73 6.25
CA GLY A 126 9.44 -9.29 6.38
C GLY A 126 8.39 -8.94 7.43
N ALA A 127 7.20 -9.56 7.35
CA ALA A 127 6.12 -9.33 8.30
C ALA A 127 6.49 -9.72 9.73
N LYS A 128 7.23 -10.83 9.93
CA LYS A 128 7.76 -11.23 11.25
C LYS A 128 8.69 -10.20 11.86
N LYS A 129 9.47 -9.49 11.04
CA LYS A 129 10.44 -8.47 11.47
C LYS A 129 9.82 -7.08 11.60
N PHE A 130 8.58 -6.86 11.17
CA PHE A 130 7.94 -5.57 11.24
C PHE A 130 7.82 -5.07 12.69
N ARG A 131 8.17 -3.79 12.91
CA ARG A 131 8.21 -3.14 14.22
C ARG A 131 7.31 -1.89 14.29
N GLY A 132 6.47 -1.70 13.27
CA GLY A 132 5.44 -0.66 13.29
C GLY A 132 4.23 -1.06 14.15
N ASN A 133 3.22 -0.21 14.14
CA ASN A 133 2.02 -0.38 14.96
C ASN A 133 1.09 -1.46 14.40
N ASN A 134 0.82 -1.40 13.09
CA ASN A 134 -0.13 -2.29 12.44
C ASN A 134 0.33 -2.67 11.03
N MET A 135 0.18 -3.96 10.70
CA MET A 135 0.30 -4.50 9.35
C MET A 135 -0.96 -5.32 9.06
N TYR A 136 -1.88 -4.73 8.28
CA TYR A 136 -3.15 -5.35 7.94
C TYR A 136 -3.09 -6.00 6.57
N PHE A 137 -3.35 -7.30 6.50
CA PHE A 137 -3.59 -8.02 5.26
C PHE A 137 -5.09 -8.03 4.97
N LEU A 138 -5.52 -7.37 3.90
CA LEU A 138 -6.91 -7.34 3.46
C LEU A 138 -7.08 -8.20 2.21
N TYR A 139 -8.06 -9.11 2.25
CA TYR A 139 -8.37 -9.96 1.10
C TYR A 139 -9.83 -9.81 0.72
N GLY A 140 -10.09 -9.69 -0.59
CA GLY A 140 -11.43 -9.90 -1.12
C GLY A 140 -11.82 -11.37 -0.95
N GLU A 141 -13.08 -11.63 -0.62
CA GLU A 141 -13.61 -12.98 -0.46
C GLU A 141 -13.40 -13.84 -1.72
N ASP A 142 -13.55 -13.21 -2.90
CA ASP A 142 -13.39 -13.84 -4.21
C ASP A 142 -11.96 -13.76 -4.78
N ASP A 143 -10.99 -13.21 -4.02
CA ASP A 143 -9.58 -13.22 -4.43
C ASP A 143 -9.00 -14.64 -4.36
N PRO A 144 -8.28 -15.10 -5.41
CA PRO A 144 -7.67 -16.44 -5.39
C PRO A 144 -6.76 -16.72 -4.19
N SER A 145 -6.11 -15.70 -3.61
CA SER A 145 -5.23 -15.84 -2.44
C SER A 145 -6.00 -15.98 -1.14
N CYS A 146 -7.28 -15.59 -1.09
CA CYS A 146 -8.11 -15.68 0.11
C CYS A 146 -8.18 -17.10 0.66
N ARG A 147 -8.22 -18.12 -0.23
CA ARG A 147 -8.21 -19.54 0.16
C ARG A 147 -7.00 -20.01 0.94
N TYR A 148 -5.92 -19.21 0.94
CA TYR A 148 -4.66 -19.52 1.62
C TYR A 148 -4.43 -18.62 2.84
N ILE A 149 -5.43 -17.83 3.26
CA ILE A 149 -5.26 -16.77 4.26
C ILE A 149 -4.75 -17.30 5.61
N GLU A 150 -5.15 -18.53 5.98
CA GLU A 150 -4.73 -19.17 7.24
C GLU A 150 -3.21 -19.35 7.35
N ILE A 151 -2.47 -19.34 6.21
CA ILE A 151 -1.00 -19.41 6.25
C ILE A 151 -0.40 -18.20 6.99
N LEU A 152 -1.13 -17.07 7.05
CA LEU A 152 -0.72 -15.87 7.78
C LEU A 152 -0.61 -16.11 9.29
N ASP A 153 -1.33 -17.09 9.87
CA ASP A 153 -1.22 -17.46 11.29
C ASP A 153 0.18 -17.93 11.65
N SER A 154 0.95 -18.37 10.65
CA SER A 154 2.36 -18.74 10.85
C SER A 154 3.28 -17.53 11.04
N ILE A 155 2.79 -16.29 10.83
CA ILE A 155 3.49 -15.03 11.09
C ILE A 155 3.30 -14.69 12.57
N LYS A 156 4.24 -15.10 13.41
CA LYS A 156 4.17 -14.85 14.85
C LYS A 156 4.57 -13.41 15.20
N ASN A 157 3.71 -12.44 14.79
CA ASN A 157 3.88 -11.02 15.07
C ASN A 157 2.51 -10.40 15.40
N THR A 158 2.34 -9.85 16.58
CA THR A 158 1.08 -9.28 17.08
C THR A 158 0.63 -8.02 16.32
N ALA A 159 1.55 -7.35 15.63
CA ALA A 159 1.21 -6.22 14.74
C ALA A 159 0.54 -6.68 13.43
N CYS A 160 0.70 -7.97 13.05
CA CYS A 160 0.13 -8.51 11.82
C CYS A 160 -1.28 -9.04 12.09
N LYS A 161 -2.23 -8.54 11.31
CA LYS A 161 -3.64 -8.94 11.34
C LYS A 161 -4.14 -9.17 9.93
N TYR A 162 -5.22 -9.93 9.75
CA TYR A 162 -5.87 -10.05 8.45
C TYR A 162 -7.39 -9.93 8.57
N LYS A 163 -8.02 -9.54 7.45
CA LYS A 163 -9.47 -9.36 7.32
C LYS A 163 -9.90 -9.76 5.92
N ILE A 164 -11.04 -10.46 5.83
CA ILE A 164 -11.72 -10.79 4.57
C ILE A 164 -12.83 -9.78 4.35
N ILE A 165 -12.90 -9.21 3.13
CA ILE A 165 -13.91 -8.25 2.72
C ILE A 165 -14.90 -8.97 1.80
N LYS A 166 -16.13 -9.12 2.28
CA LYS A 166 -17.19 -9.80 1.55
C LYS A 166 -17.55 -9.08 0.25
N GLY A 167 -17.79 -9.87 -0.80
CA GLY A 167 -18.20 -9.37 -2.10
C GLY A 167 -17.10 -8.64 -2.89
N GLU A 168 -15.86 -8.62 -2.40
CA GLU A 168 -14.72 -8.08 -3.13
C GLU A 168 -13.86 -9.19 -3.73
N GLY A 169 -13.33 -8.93 -4.93
CA GLY A 169 -12.41 -9.81 -5.63
C GLY A 169 -10.98 -9.28 -5.62
N HIS A 170 -10.20 -9.65 -6.67
CA HIS A 170 -8.82 -9.18 -6.80
C HIS A 170 -8.74 -7.66 -6.97
N ASP A 171 -9.64 -7.10 -7.75
CA ASP A 171 -9.75 -5.66 -7.98
C ASP A 171 -10.80 -5.06 -7.05
N PHE A 172 -10.38 -4.67 -5.84
CA PHE A 172 -11.27 -3.96 -4.93
C PHE A 172 -11.98 -2.80 -5.60
N SER A 173 -13.25 -2.61 -5.32
CA SER A 173 -13.98 -1.42 -5.73
C SER A 173 -13.33 -0.16 -5.15
N LYS A 174 -13.53 0.98 -5.81
CA LYS A 174 -13.03 2.26 -5.31
C LYS A 174 -13.64 2.59 -3.95
N GLU A 175 -14.91 2.29 -3.79
CA GLU A 175 -15.70 2.53 -2.58
C GLU A 175 -15.15 1.74 -1.39
N SER A 176 -14.90 0.44 -1.57
CA SER A 176 -14.30 -0.40 -0.53
C SER A 176 -12.89 0.04 -0.18
N LEU A 177 -12.06 0.42 -1.17
CA LEU A 177 -10.73 0.96 -0.90
C LEU A 177 -10.79 2.25 -0.07
N ILE A 178 -11.67 3.18 -0.42
CA ILE A 178 -11.86 4.42 0.35
C ILE A 178 -12.31 4.09 1.78
N TYR A 179 -13.25 3.17 1.95
CA TYR A 179 -13.75 2.78 3.27
C TYR A 179 -12.64 2.19 4.15
N GLU A 180 -11.92 1.19 3.65
CA GLU A 180 -10.86 0.51 4.40
C GLU A 180 -9.66 1.44 4.68
N LEU A 181 -9.25 2.25 3.71
CA LEU A 181 -8.18 3.23 3.93
C LEU A 181 -8.60 4.33 4.89
N ASN A 182 -9.86 4.77 4.85
CA ASN A 182 -10.39 5.73 5.81
C ASN A 182 -10.34 5.18 7.24
N TYR A 183 -10.77 3.93 7.46
CA TYR A 183 -10.65 3.26 8.75
C TYR A 183 -9.19 3.18 9.22
N PHE A 184 -8.28 2.81 8.32
CA PHE A 184 -6.86 2.67 8.60
C PHE A 184 -6.16 4.00 8.95
N LEU A 185 -6.56 5.10 8.33
CA LEU A 185 -5.96 6.42 8.58
C LEU A 185 -6.51 7.13 9.83
N THR A 186 -7.58 6.60 10.43
CA THR A 186 -8.21 7.15 11.65
C THR A 186 -7.88 6.39 12.93
N GLY A 187 -7.45 5.15 12.83
CA GLY A 187 -7.10 4.26 13.95
C GLY A 187 -5.62 4.25 14.21
#